data_562dac406fc0c9069f392e6da62bb0e6
#
_entry.id   562dac406fc0c9069f392e6da62bb0e6
#
_cell.length_a   1.000
_cell.length_b   1.000
_cell.length_c   1.000
_cell.angle_alpha   90.00
_cell.angle_beta   90.00
_cell.angle_gamma   90.00
#
_symmetry.space_group_name_H-M   'P 1'
#
loop_
_entity.id
_entity.type
_entity.pdbx_description
1 polymer ?
#
loop_
_entity_poly.entity_id
_entity_poly.type
_entity_poly.pdbx_seq_one_letter_code
_entity_poly.pdbx_strand_id
1 'polypeptide(L)'
;MSPATCHGPDGVDLSREQAWVLHAALLDHVERTVDAGRSPDRAVAILERTETCEPLDPADRALVRDALTTYLTDAPARDRKPARAILTALDGQVSSSQ
;
A
#
# COMPACT_ATOMS: atom_id res chain seq x y z
N MET A 1 -12.27 22.10 4.70
CA MET A 1 -11.99 21.63 4.50
C MET A 1 -11.68 20.63 4.56
N SER A 2 -11.59 19.98 4.32
CA SER A 2 -11.42 19.09 4.37
C SER A 2 -11.06 18.23 4.19
N PRO A 3 -10.93 17.62 4.04
CA PRO A 3 -10.66 16.72 3.85
C PRO A 3 -10.14 15.94 3.83
N ALA A 4 -10.13 15.76 3.85
CA ALA A 4 -9.56 14.97 4.10
C ALA A 4 -9.54 13.73 3.65
N THR A 5 -10.16 13.31 2.80
CA THR A 5 -10.02 12.02 2.31
C THR A 5 -8.95 12.03 1.34
N CYS A 6 -7.95 11.29 1.66
CA CYS A 6 -6.83 11.11 0.81
C CYS A 6 -7.13 10.01 -0.16
N HIS A 7 -6.89 10.26 -1.41
CA HIS A 7 -6.94 9.19 -2.38
C HIS A 7 -5.74 8.29 -2.15
N GLY A 8 -5.95 7.02 -2.29
CA GLY A 8 -4.87 6.07 -2.16
C GLY A 8 -3.96 6.06 -3.36
N PRO A 9 -3.11 5.03 -3.47
CA PRO A 9 -2.16 4.96 -4.57
C PRO A 9 -2.86 5.10 -5.90
N ASP A 10 -2.34 5.97 -6.73
CA ASP A 10 -2.79 6.13 -8.10
C ASP A 10 -4.27 6.48 -8.20
N GLY A 11 -4.76 7.30 -7.27
CA GLY A 11 -6.13 7.78 -7.33
C GLY A 11 -7.17 6.83 -6.80
N VAL A 12 -6.74 5.71 -6.23
CA VAL A 12 -7.67 4.77 -5.60
C VAL A 12 -8.14 5.35 -4.28
N ASP A 13 -9.45 5.43 -4.08
CA ASP A 13 -9.99 5.87 -2.81
C ASP A 13 -9.87 4.77 -1.79
N LEU A 14 -9.28 5.09 -0.65
CA LEU A 14 -9.13 4.15 0.43
C LEU A 14 -9.99 4.59 1.61
N SER A 15 -10.69 3.63 2.20
CA SER A 15 -11.34 3.89 3.48
C SER A 15 -10.26 4.09 4.53
N ARG A 16 -10.67 4.59 5.69
CA ARG A 16 -9.73 4.76 6.80
C ARG A 16 -9.09 3.41 7.16
N GLU A 17 -9.89 2.36 7.17
CA GLU A 17 -9.41 1.04 7.51
C GLU A 17 -8.40 0.53 6.48
N GLN A 18 -8.69 0.73 5.21
CA GLN A 18 -7.78 0.33 4.15
C GLN A 18 -6.47 1.11 4.22
N ALA A 19 -6.54 2.42 4.47
CA ALA A 19 -5.34 3.23 4.59
C ALA A 19 -4.49 2.77 5.76
N TRP A 20 -5.13 2.40 6.86
CA TRP A 20 -4.42 1.89 8.02
C TRP A 20 -3.70 0.59 7.72
N VAL A 21 -4.39 -0.32 7.02
CA VAL A 21 -3.79 -1.60 6.64
C VAL A 21 -2.64 -1.41 5.67
N LEU A 22 -2.79 -0.51 4.71
CA LEU A 22 -1.71 -0.21 3.78
C LEU A 22 -0.48 0.29 4.52
N HIS A 23 -0.69 1.20 5.47
CA HIS A 23 0.40 1.74 6.28
C HIS A 23 1.09 0.61 7.05
N ALA A 24 0.31 -0.27 7.68
CA ALA A 24 0.87 -1.39 8.43
C ALA A 24 1.67 -2.33 7.54
N ALA A 25 1.17 -2.60 6.35
CA ALA A 25 1.86 -3.50 5.42
C ALA A 25 3.20 -2.90 4.98
N LEU A 26 3.22 -1.59 4.72
CA LEU A 26 4.45 -0.94 4.31
C LEU A 26 5.47 -0.89 5.44
N LEU A 27 5.02 -0.66 6.67
CA LEU A 27 5.92 -0.70 7.81
C LEU A 27 6.52 -2.08 8.00
N ASP A 28 5.70 -3.11 7.85
CA ASP A 28 6.20 -4.48 7.92
C ASP A 28 7.25 -4.72 6.85
N HIS A 29 7.01 -4.22 5.65
CA HIS A 29 7.95 -4.36 4.54
C HIS A 29 9.28 -3.65 4.87
N VAL A 30 9.20 -2.46 5.47
CA VAL A 30 10.40 -1.72 5.87
C VAL A 30 11.22 -2.56 6.84
N GLU A 31 10.55 -3.14 7.84
CA GLU A 31 11.27 -3.95 8.84
C GLU A 31 11.93 -5.16 8.21
N ARG A 32 11.24 -5.84 7.31
CA ARG A 32 11.80 -7.00 6.63
C ARG A 32 12.99 -6.62 5.77
N THR A 33 12.91 -5.46 5.12
CA THR A 33 13.98 -4.97 4.25
C THR A 33 15.22 -4.69 5.07
N VAL A 34 15.05 -4.03 6.21
CA VAL A 34 16.17 -3.73 7.10
C VAL A 34 16.78 -5.02 7.66
N ASP A 35 15.93 -5.97 8.06
CA ASP A 35 16.42 -7.25 8.57
C ASP A 35 17.22 -8.00 7.53
N ALA A 36 16.87 -7.83 6.25
CA ALA A 36 17.59 -8.49 5.17
C ALA A 36 18.86 -7.73 4.77
N GLY A 37 19.18 -6.64 5.45
CA GLY A 37 20.39 -5.86 5.16
C GLY A 37 20.24 -4.97 3.95
N ARG A 38 19.01 -4.66 3.56
CA ARG A 38 18.75 -3.83 2.38
C ARG A 38 18.21 -2.48 2.81
N SER A 39 18.28 -1.52 1.89
CA SER A 39 17.82 -0.18 2.17
C SER A 39 16.30 -0.09 2.04
N PRO A 40 15.60 0.48 3.02
CA PRO A 40 14.15 0.64 2.94
C PRO A 40 13.73 1.96 2.29
N ASP A 41 14.65 2.65 1.62
CA ASP A 41 14.40 4.02 1.15
C ASP A 41 13.16 4.12 0.28
N ARG A 42 12.96 3.18 -0.63
CA ARG A 42 11.80 3.24 -1.52
C ARG A 42 10.50 3.05 -0.75
N ALA A 43 10.46 2.10 0.18
CA ALA A 43 9.26 1.87 0.96
C ALA A 43 8.92 3.07 1.82
N VAL A 44 9.93 3.71 2.40
CA VAL A 44 9.72 4.92 3.19
C VAL A 44 9.18 6.04 2.32
N ALA A 45 9.72 6.19 1.11
CA ALA A 45 9.23 7.20 0.17
C ALA A 45 7.77 6.95 -0.19
N ILE A 46 7.40 5.68 -0.37
CA ILE A 46 6.01 5.33 -0.68
C ILE A 46 5.10 5.69 0.49
N LEU A 47 5.54 5.40 1.72
CA LEU A 47 4.76 5.80 2.91
C LEU A 47 4.50 7.30 2.92
N GLU A 48 5.52 8.09 2.62
CA GLU A 48 5.37 9.53 2.59
C GLU A 48 4.40 9.97 1.51
N ARG A 49 4.47 9.37 0.34
CA ARG A 49 3.56 9.71 -0.75
C ARG A 49 2.13 9.35 -0.42
N THR A 50 1.90 8.22 0.24
CA THR A 50 0.53 7.87 0.61
C THR A 50 -0.01 8.82 1.65
N GLU A 51 0.83 9.33 2.54
CA GLU A 51 0.39 10.30 3.54
C GLU A 51 0.06 11.65 2.93
N THR A 52 0.73 12.01 1.87
CA THR A 52 0.50 13.29 1.20
C THR A 52 -0.42 13.15 -0.01
N CYS A 53 -0.97 11.97 -0.22
CA CYS A 53 -1.91 11.69 -1.31
C CYS A 53 -1.30 11.86 -2.69
N GLU A 54 0.00 11.63 -2.81
CA GLU A 54 0.68 11.72 -4.10
C GLU A 54 0.54 10.42 -4.86
N PRO A 55 0.49 10.49 -6.19
CA PRO A 55 0.38 9.26 -6.98
C PRO A 55 1.67 8.46 -6.93
N LEU A 56 1.52 7.16 -7.15
CA LEU A 56 2.64 6.24 -7.18
C LEU A 56 2.91 5.82 -8.62
N ASP A 57 4.19 5.64 -8.95
CA ASP A 57 4.53 5.13 -10.27
C ASP A 57 4.37 3.60 -10.30
N PRO A 58 4.49 2.97 -11.48
CA PRO A 58 4.29 1.52 -11.57
C PRO A 58 5.22 0.70 -10.68
N ALA A 59 6.46 1.15 -10.50
CA ALA A 59 7.39 0.42 -9.64
C ALA A 59 6.95 0.52 -8.17
N ASP A 60 6.45 1.68 -7.77
CA ASP A 60 5.93 1.85 -6.41
C ASP A 60 4.71 0.98 -6.20
N ARG A 61 3.82 0.90 -7.18
CA ARG A 61 2.63 0.06 -7.06
C ARG A 61 3.01 -1.42 -6.95
N ALA A 62 4.04 -1.84 -7.67
CA ALA A 62 4.51 -3.21 -7.58
C ALA A 62 5.02 -3.52 -6.18
N LEU A 63 5.72 -2.59 -5.57
CA LEU A 63 6.20 -2.78 -4.21
C LEU A 63 5.04 -2.84 -3.23
N VAL A 64 4.04 -1.98 -3.38
CA VAL A 64 2.85 -2.00 -2.53
C VAL A 64 2.15 -3.34 -2.64
N ARG A 65 2.00 -3.84 -3.86
CA ARG A 65 1.37 -5.15 -4.07
C ARG A 65 2.14 -6.25 -3.35
N ASP A 66 3.46 -6.23 -3.48
CA ASP A 66 4.30 -7.22 -2.83
C ASP A 66 4.19 -7.14 -1.31
N ALA A 67 4.22 -5.92 -0.78
CA ALA A 67 4.11 -5.71 0.65
C ALA A 67 2.78 -6.22 1.18
N LEU A 68 1.69 -5.94 0.49
CA LEU A 68 0.37 -6.38 0.91
C LEU A 68 0.24 -7.91 0.82
N THR A 69 0.76 -8.49 -0.24
CA THR A 69 0.72 -9.93 -0.41
C THR A 69 1.46 -10.64 0.72
N THR A 70 2.63 -10.12 1.07
CA THR A 70 3.41 -10.69 2.17
C THR A 70 2.70 -10.47 3.50
N TYR A 71 2.14 -9.29 3.69
CA TYR A 71 1.42 -8.98 4.92
C TYR A 71 0.22 -9.91 5.12
N LEU A 72 -0.47 -10.25 4.04
CA LEU A 72 -1.64 -11.14 4.12
C LEU A 72 -1.32 -12.50 4.69
N THR A 73 -0.08 -12.96 4.56
CA THR A 73 0.33 -14.27 5.06
C THR A 73 0.10 -14.39 6.56
N ASP A 74 0.38 -13.31 7.30
CA ASP A 74 0.29 -13.32 8.75
C ASP A 74 -0.73 -12.32 9.29
N ALA A 75 -1.51 -11.70 8.42
CA ALA A 75 -2.43 -10.67 8.84
C ALA A 75 -3.57 -11.24 9.67
N PRO A 76 -4.04 -10.48 10.68
CA PRO A 76 -5.25 -10.86 11.37
C PRO A 76 -6.43 -10.91 10.39
N ALA A 77 -7.42 -11.72 10.71
CA ALA A 77 -8.57 -11.88 9.83
C ALA A 77 -9.22 -10.56 9.46
N ARG A 78 -9.30 -9.65 10.41
CA ARG A 78 -9.95 -8.35 10.18
C ARG A 78 -9.20 -7.48 9.18
N ASP A 79 -7.89 -7.72 9.01
CA ASP A 79 -7.08 -6.92 8.09
C ASP A 79 -7.05 -7.51 6.69
N ARG A 80 -7.44 -8.78 6.55
CA ARG A 80 -7.34 -9.45 5.25
C ARG A 80 -8.28 -8.86 4.22
N LYS A 81 -9.48 -8.55 4.63
CA LYS A 81 -10.47 -8.02 3.70
C LYS A 81 -10.04 -6.67 3.12
N PRO A 82 -9.66 -5.69 3.96
CA PRO A 82 -9.20 -4.42 3.41
C PRO A 82 -7.93 -4.57 2.59
N ALA A 83 -7.00 -5.45 2.97
CA ALA A 83 -5.80 -5.67 2.19
C ALA A 83 -6.13 -6.23 0.80
N ARG A 84 -7.04 -7.19 0.73
CA ARG A 84 -7.46 -7.74 -0.54
C ARG A 84 -8.18 -6.71 -1.40
N ALA A 85 -8.95 -5.84 -0.77
CA ALA A 85 -9.64 -4.78 -1.49
C ALA A 85 -8.63 -3.85 -2.17
N ILE A 86 -7.55 -3.51 -1.46
CA ILE A 86 -6.51 -2.68 -2.05
C ILE A 86 -5.85 -3.39 -3.21
N LEU A 87 -5.53 -4.67 -3.04
CA LEU A 87 -4.91 -5.45 -4.11
C LEU A 87 -5.80 -5.52 -5.34
N THR A 88 -7.10 -5.73 -5.14
CA THR A 88 -8.04 -5.77 -6.23
C THR A 88 -8.09 -4.44 -6.97
N ALA A 89 -8.08 -3.34 -6.22
CA ALA A 89 -8.09 -2.02 -6.84
C ALA A 89 -6.83 -1.78 -7.67
N LEU A 90 -5.68 -2.20 -7.16
CA LEU A 90 -4.43 -2.06 -7.90
C LEU A 90 -4.45 -2.90 -9.17
N ASP A 91 -4.93 -4.12 -9.07
CA ASP A 91 -5.04 -5.00 -10.23
C ASP A 91 -6.03 -4.47 -11.23
N GLY A 92 -7.13 -3.91 -10.77
CA GLY A 92 -8.12 -3.33 -11.64
C GLY A 92 -7.55 -2.21 -12.47
N GLN A 93 -6.71 -1.40 -11.87
CA GLN A 93 -6.05 -0.32 -12.58
C GLN A 93 -5.12 -0.83 -13.66
N VAL A 94 -4.38 -1.88 -13.35
CA VAL A 94 -3.49 -2.48 -14.32
C VAL A 94 -4.30 -3.12 -15.44
N SER A 95 -5.36 -3.83 -15.09
CA SER A 95 -6.18 -4.50 -16.08
C SER A 95 -6.84 -3.55 -17.02
N SER A 96 -7.22 -2.38 -16.54
CA SER A 96 -7.96 -1.44 -17.38
C SER A 96 -7.12 -0.92 -18.53
N SER A 97 -5.84 -1.16 -18.48
CA SER A 97 -4.98 -0.72 -19.57
C SER A 97 -5.14 -1.57 -20.82
N GLN A 98 -5.86 -2.64 -20.72
CA GLN A 98 -6.02 -3.51 -21.88
C GLN A 98 -6.82 -2.93 -22.98
#